data_cc48c4d373497e2c98beded92913845e
#
_entry.id   cc48c4d373497e2c98beded92913845e
#
_cell.length_a   1.000
_cell.length_b   1.000
_cell.length_c   1.000
_cell.angle_alpha   90.00
_cell.angle_beta   90.00
_cell.angle_gamma   90.00
#
_symmetry.space_group_name_H-M   'P 1'
#
loop_
_entity.id
_entity.type
_entity.pdbx_description
1 polymer ?
#
loop_
_entity_poly.entity_id
_entity_poly.type
_entity_poly.pdbx_seq_one_letter_code
_entity_poly.pdbx_strand_id
1 'polypeptide(L)'
;MQSTETNLQLRLWTVEEYHRMNEAGIFAPDERVELLEGRIIWMIAKGTAHRSAVGRIDRLLQDCLKNRALICVQDPVKLNDRSEPQLDISVVKIDPLDYADHHPTPSEVYLIIEVADSSLKLDYETKAQAYSLAGIQDYWVLDVVKRELHIFRKPTQTGYEIQVIIGEDATVSPLEFTDLQIRLSDMLPPC
;
A
#
# COMPACT_ATOMS: atom_id res chain seq x y z
N MET A 1 13.07 36.65 -28.17
CA MET A 1 12.02 35.65 -28.32
C MET A 1 11.70 35.14 -26.94
N GLN A 2 10.61 35.60 -26.32
CA GLN A 2 10.13 35.07 -25.06
C GLN A 2 9.40 33.78 -25.35
N SER A 3 9.92 32.67 -24.82
CA SER A 3 9.19 31.37 -24.79
C SER A 3 8.00 31.53 -23.85
N THR A 4 6.80 31.62 -24.38
CA THR A 4 5.55 31.41 -23.63
C THR A 4 5.51 29.98 -23.19
N GLU A 5 5.95 29.67 -21.96
CA GLU A 5 5.63 28.40 -21.31
C GLU A 5 4.12 28.33 -21.16
N THR A 6 3.48 27.51 -21.94
CA THR A 6 2.08 27.19 -21.81
C THR A 6 1.93 26.38 -20.51
N ASN A 7 1.42 27.02 -19.47
CA ASN A 7 1.17 26.39 -18.17
C ASN A 7 -0.01 25.41 -18.33
N LEU A 8 0.26 24.17 -18.71
CA LEU A 8 -0.74 23.12 -18.83
C LEU A 8 -1.20 22.71 -17.43
N GLN A 9 -2.46 22.97 -17.13
CA GLN A 9 -3.07 22.53 -15.89
C GLN A 9 -3.69 21.15 -16.10
N LEU A 10 -3.15 20.12 -15.41
CA LEU A 10 -3.74 18.78 -15.42
C LEU A 10 -5.03 18.81 -14.60
N ARG A 11 -6.09 18.18 -15.12
CA ARG A 11 -7.28 17.89 -14.34
C ARG A 11 -6.98 16.68 -13.44
N LEU A 12 -7.20 16.84 -12.13
CA LEU A 12 -7.11 15.76 -11.16
C LEU A 12 -8.51 15.19 -10.89
N TRP A 13 -8.60 13.87 -10.77
CA TRP A 13 -9.83 13.14 -10.54
C TRP A 13 -10.08 12.92 -9.05
N THR A 14 -11.36 12.85 -8.68
CA THR A 14 -11.77 12.43 -7.34
C THR A 14 -12.07 10.93 -7.32
N VAL A 15 -12.06 10.33 -6.12
CA VAL A 15 -12.46 8.92 -5.91
C VAL A 15 -13.87 8.67 -6.43
N GLU A 16 -14.81 9.59 -6.17
CA GLU A 16 -16.18 9.49 -6.69
C GLU A 16 -16.24 9.49 -8.22
N GLU A 17 -15.45 10.35 -8.88
CA GLU A 17 -15.37 10.36 -10.34
C GLU A 17 -14.73 9.07 -10.87
N TYR A 18 -13.69 8.56 -10.21
CA TYR A 18 -13.03 7.31 -10.56
C TYR A 18 -13.98 6.10 -10.45
N HIS A 19 -14.76 6.01 -9.38
CA HIS A 19 -15.78 4.96 -9.23
C HIS A 19 -16.84 5.06 -10.33
N ARG A 20 -17.35 6.26 -10.63
CA ARG A 20 -18.30 6.46 -11.75
C ARG A 20 -17.74 6.07 -13.11
N MET A 21 -16.43 6.29 -13.35
CA MET A 21 -15.78 5.83 -14.58
C MET A 21 -15.76 4.30 -14.66
N ASN A 22 -15.46 3.62 -13.54
CA ASN A 22 -15.46 2.17 -13.46
C ASN A 22 -16.87 1.60 -13.69
N GLU A 23 -17.90 2.15 -13.02
CA GLU A 23 -19.30 1.76 -13.18
C GLU A 23 -19.81 1.98 -14.62
N ALA A 24 -19.35 3.04 -15.28
CA ALA A 24 -19.67 3.34 -16.67
C ALA A 24 -18.92 2.46 -17.69
N GLY A 25 -18.02 1.58 -17.22
CA GLY A 25 -17.24 0.68 -18.08
C GLY A 25 -16.19 1.42 -18.93
N ILE A 26 -15.67 2.56 -18.45
CA ILE A 26 -14.60 3.29 -19.14
C ILE A 26 -13.29 2.49 -19.11
N PHE A 27 -13.05 1.75 -18.02
CA PHE A 27 -11.92 0.84 -17.91
C PHE A 27 -12.33 -0.55 -18.43
N ALA A 28 -11.47 -1.16 -19.25
CA ALA A 28 -11.69 -2.52 -19.70
C ALA A 28 -11.61 -3.51 -18.51
N PRO A 29 -12.30 -4.68 -18.55
CA PRO A 29 -12.31 -5.62 -17.43
C PRO A 29 -10.93 -6.17 -17.01
N ASP A 30 -9.96 -6.15 -17.91
CA ASP A 30 -8.57 -6.55 -17.71
C ASP A 30 -7.64 -5.37 -17.43
N GLU A 31 -8.16 -4.15 -17.47
CA GLU A 31 -7.41 -2.92 -17.22
C GLU A 31 -7.26 -2.69 -15.73
N ARG A 32 -6.04 -2.88 -15.24
CA ARG A 32 -5.73 -2.68 -13.82
C ARG A 32 -5.17 -1.29 -13.61
N VAL A 33 -5.98 -0.43 -13.00
CA VAL A 33 -5.62 0.95 -12.67
C VAL A 33 -5.95 1.25 -11.22
N GLU A 34 -5.25 2.22 -10.64
CA GLU A 34 -5.52 2.76 -9.31
C GLU A 34 -5.52 4.29 -9.36
N LEU A 35 -6.19 4.93 -8.40
CA LEU A 35 -6.21 6.39 -8.26
C LEU A 35 -5.21 6.84 -7.21
N LEU A 36 -4.21 7.63 -7.60
CA LEU A 36 -3.23 8.20 -6.69
C LEU A 36 -3.03 9.69 -6.97
N GLU A 37 -3.24 10.53 -5.96
CA GLU A 37 -3.16 12.00 -6.06
C GLU A 37 -3.97 12.60 -7.23
N GLY A 38 -5.15 12.03 -7.48
CA GLY A 38 -6.03 12.42 -8.56
C GLY A 38 -5.60 11.98 -9.96
N ARG A 39 -4.60 11.11 -10.05
CA ARG A 39 -4.09 10.52 -11.30
C ARG A 39 -4.48 9.06 -11.37
N ILE A 40 -5.04 8.65 -12.49
CA ILE A 40 -5.28 7.24 -12.78
C ILE A 40 -3.98 6.68 -13.34
N ILE A 41 -3.41 5.70 -12.65
CA ILE A 41 -2.14 5.09 -13.01
C ILE A 41 -2.30 3.59 -13.26
N TRP A 42 -1.54 3.07 -14.21
CA TRP A 42 -1.50 1.65 -14.51
C TRP A 42 -0.79 0.89 -13.39
N MET A 43 -1.39 -0.20 -12.95
CA MET A 43 -0.73 -1.11 -12.02
C MET A 43 0.31 -1.96 -12.76
N ILE A 44 1.47 -2.10 -12.15
CA ILE A 44 2.55 -2.92 -12.68
C ILE A 44 2.17 -4.42 -12.57
N ALA A 45 2.47 -5.19 -13.63
CA ALA A 45 2.25 -6.64 -13.61
C ALA A 45 3.11 -7.31 -12.54
N LYS A 46 2.52 -8.20 -11.77
CA LYS A 46 3.15 -8.85 -10.61
C LYS A 46 3.77 -10.19 -10.99
N GLY A 47 5.06 -10.38 -10.65
CA GLY A 47 5.80 -11.63 -10.88
C GLY A 47 5.42 -12.74 -9.88
N THR A 48 6.00 -13.93 -10.09
CA THR A 48 5.76 -15.10 -9.21
C THR A 48 6.34 -14.91 -7.81
N ALA A 49 7.49 -14.24 -7.69
CA ALA A 49 8.12 -13.92 -6.39
C ALA A 49 7.24 -12.99 -5.57
N HIS A 50 6.69 -11.92 -6.20
CA HIS A 50 5.72 -11.02 -5.57
C HIS A 50 4.51 -11.79 -5.05
N ARG A 51 3.85 -12.59 -5.91
CA ARG A 51 2.68 -13.40 -5.53
C ARG A 51 2.99 -14.35 -4.36
N SER A 52 4.16 -14.99 -4.39
CA SER A 52 4.60 -15.88 -3.32
C SER A 52 4.74 -15.14 -1.99
N ALA A 53 5.39 -13.98 -2.00
CA ALA A 53 5.57 -13.14 -0.81
C ALA A 53 4.22 -12.67 -0.25
N VAL A 54 3.33 -12.11 -1.08
CA VAL A 54 1.98 -11.69 -0.64
C VAL A 54 1.24 -12.85 0.03
N GLY A 55 1.21 -14.04 -0.58
CA GLY A 55 0.53 -15.19 0.00
C GLY A 55 1.18 -15.73 1.28
N ARG A 56 2.49 -15.51 1.49
CA ARG A 56 3.18 -15.87 2.74
C ARG A 56 2.85 -14.89 3.85
N ILE A 57 2.91 -13.59 3.55
CA ILE A 57 2.58 -12.52 4.49
C ILE A 57 1.12 -12.64 4.94
N ASP A 58 0.19 -12.87 4.00
CA ASP A 58 -1.23 -13.07 4.31
C ASP A 58 -1.42 -14.19 5.33
N ARG A 59 -0.93 -15.41 5.04
CA ARG A 59 -1.05 -16.54 5.98
C ARG A 59 -0.42 -16.25 7.33
N LEU A 60 0.77 -15.65 7.34
CA LEU A 60 1.48 -15.29 8.56
C LEU A 60 0.66 -14.32 9.44
N LEU A 61 0.14 -13.26 8.84
CA LEU A 61 -0.64 -12.26 9.55
C LEU A 61 -2.01 -12.81 10.00
N GLN A 62 -2.68 -13.61 9.17
CA GLN A 62 -3.91 -14.31 9.55
C GLN A 62 -3.70 -15.21 10.78
N ASP A 63 -2.57 -15.92 10.84
CA ASP A 63 -2.24 -16.77 11.98
C ASP A 63 -1.89 -15.98 13.24
N CYS A 64 -1.13 -14.90 13.12
CA CYS A 64 -0.66 -14.09 14.24
C CYS A 64 -1.73 -13.13 14.80
N LEU A 65 -2.63 -12.64 13.96
CA LEU A 65 -3.57 -11.55 14.30
C LEU A 65 -5.03 -12.02 14.45
N LYS A 66 -5.28 -13.31 14.58
CA LYS A 66 -6.63 -13.87 14.78
C LYS A 66 -7.46 -13.05 15.75
N ASN A 67 -8.62 -12.55 15.30
CA ASN A 67 -9.55 -11.73 16.10
C ASN A 67 -8.98 -10.41 16.68
N ARG A 68 -7.83 -9.96 16.17
CA ARG A 68 -7.23 -8.67 16.60
C ARG A 68 -7.30 -7.61 15.50
N ALA A 69 -7.30 -8.05 14.24
CA ALA A 69 -7.38 -7.20 13.07
C ALA A 69 -7.95 -7.98 11.88
N LEU A 70 -8.41 -7.28 10.84
CA LEU A 70 -8.70 -7.85 9.54
C LEU A 70 -7.48 -7.67 8.62
N ILE A 71 -7.24 -8.66 7.76
CA ILE A 71 -6.19 -8.62 6.76
C ILE A 71 -6.86 -8.52 5.40
N CYS A 72 -6.65 -7.39 4.72
CA CYS A 72 -7.15 -7.16 3.37
C CYS A 72 -5.99 -7.37 2.39
N VAL A 73 -6.23 -8.15 1.34
CA VAL A 73 -5.22 -8.51 0.34
C VAL A 73 -5.67 -8.03 -1.02
N GLN A 74 -4.86 -7.15 -1.63
CA GLN A 74 -5.14 -6.54 -2.93
C GLN A 74 -6.46 -5.75 -2.96
N ASP A 75 -6.82 -5.17 -1.84
CA ASP A 75 -7.97 -4.31 -1.69
C ASP A 75 -7.54 -2.84 -1.57
N PRO A 76 -8.39 -1.90 -2.00
CA PRO A 76 -8.08 -0.47 -1.90
C PRO A 76 -8.22 0.06 -0.46
N VAL A 77 -7.48 1.13 -0.17
CA VAL A 77 -7.67 1.99 1.00
C VAL A 77 -7.95 3.41 0.52
N LYS A 78 -9.04 4.00 1.00
CA LYS A 78 -9.40 5.38 0.65
C LYS A 78 -8.59 6.35 1.51
N LEU A 79 -7.45 6.80 1.01
CA LEU A 79 -6.57 7.73 1.73
C LEU A 79 -7.18 9.13 1.90
N ASN A 80 -7.85 9.63 0.86
CA ASN A 80 -8.53 10.92 0.79
C ASN A 80 -9.44 10.98 -0.46
N ASP A 81 -10.01 12.14 -0.76
CA ASP A 81 -10.92 12.31 -1.91
C ASP A 81 -10.26 12.15 -3.29
N ARG A 82 -8.93 12.04 -3.37
CA ARG A 82 -8.17 11.93 -4.62
C ARG A 82 -7.18 10.77 -4.65
N SER A 83 -7.20 9.91 -3.63
CA SER A 83 -6.28 8.78 -3.55
C SER A 83 -6.99 7.57 -2.94
N GLU A 84 -7.07 6.53 -3.72
CA GLU A 84 -7.59 5.21 -3.36
C GLU A 84 -6.73 4.15 -4.06
N PRO A 85 -5.47 3.97 -3.61
CA PRO A 85 -4.58 2.97 -4.17
C PRO A 85 -5.00 1.56 -3.77
N GLN A 86 -4.77 0.59 -4.65
CA GLN A 86 -4.89 -0.83 -4.36
C GLN A 86 -3.59 -1.34 -3.74
N LEU A 87 -3.68 -1.82 -2.50
CA LEU A 87 -2.53 -2.25 -1.72
C LEU A 87 -2.27 -3.75 -1.89
N ASP A 88 -1.03 -4.18 -1.68
CA ASP A 88 -0.77 -5.62 -1.62
C ASP A 88 -1.35 -6.24 -0.36
N ILE A 89 -1.12 -5.62 0.81
CA ILE A 89 -1.71 -6.06 2.09
C ILE A 89 -1.96 -4.82 2.96
N SER A 90 -3.11 -4.77 3.59
CA SER A 90 -3.37 -3.87 4.70
C SER A 90 -3.88 -4.65 5.92
N VAL A 91 -3.41 -4.23 7.10
CA VAL A 91 -3.90 -4.69 8.40
C VAL A 91 -4.78 -3.60 8.94
N VAL A 92 -6.07 -3.88 9.10
CA VAL A 92 -7.07 -2.88 9.44
C VAL A 92 -7.85 -3.26 10.69
N LYS A 93 -8.53 -2.29 11.29
CA LYS A 93 -9.44 -2.53 12.42
C LYS A 93 -10.52 -3.53 12.04
N ILE A 94 -11.00 -4.28 13.03
CA ILE A 94 -12.18 -5.12 12.84
C ILE A 94 -13.38 -4.20 12.65
N ASP A 95 -14.04 -4.35 11.52
CA ASP A 95 -15.28 -3.67 11.19
C ASP A 95 -16.48 -4.63 11.30
N PRO A 96 -17.63 -4.22 11.88
CA PRO A 96 -18.80 -5.10 12.04
C PRO A 96 -19.42 -5.60 10.74
N LEU A 97 -19.19 -4.90 9.62
CA LEU A 97 -19.68 -5.23 8.29
C LEU A 97 -18.57 -5.78 7.38
N ASP A 98 -17.37 -6.03 7.92
CA ASP A 98 -16.20 -6.44 7.14
C ASP A 98 -15.92 -5.50 5.96
N TYR A 99 -16.16 -4.17 6.17
CA TYR A 99 -16.01 -3.13 5.14
C TYR A 99 -16.89 -3.31 3.90
N ALA A 100 -18.08 -3.91 4.06
CA ALA A 100 -19.01 -4.12 2.93
C ALA A 100 -19.63 -2.81 2.40
N ASP A 101 -19.62 -1.72 3.15
CA ASP A 101 -20.24 -0.44 2.83
C ASP A 101 -19.23 0.68 2.48
N HIS A 102 -17.93 0.47 2.76
CA HIS A 102 -16.86 1.42 2.44
C HIS A 102 -15.49 0.74 2.37
N HIS A 103 -14.50 1.40 1.77
CA HIS A 103 -13.11 0.99 1.87
C HIS A 103 -12.47 1.55 3.15
N PRO A 104 -11.52 0.83 3.78
CA PRO A 104 -10.82 1.33 4.96
C PRO A 104 -10.22 2.71 4.72
N THR A 105 -10.28 3.55 5.75
CA THR A 105 -9.68 4.88 5.78
C THR A 105 -8.37 4.88 6.60
N PRO A 106 -7.52 5.91 6.53
CA PRO A 106 -6.26 5.95 7.28
C PRO A 106 -6.40 5.75 8.78
N SER A 107 -7.52 6.18 9.37
CA SER A 107 -7.79 6.02 10.82
C SER A 107 -8.10 4.57 11.21
N GLU A 108 -8.38 3.72 10.25
CA GLU A 108 -8.71 2.29 10.43
C GLU A 108 -7.55 1.37 10.09
N VAL A 109 -6.47 1.92 9.50
CA VAL A 109 -5.28 1.18 9.10
C VAL A 109 -4.26 1.13 10.22
N TYR A 110 -3.83 -0.07 10.58
CA TYR A 110 -2.70 -0.31 11.49
C TYR A 110 -1.37 -0.43 10.76
N LEU A 111 -1.36 -1.06 9.58
CA LEU A 111 -0.15 -1.32 8.81
C LEU A 111 -0.50 -1.48 7.33
N ILE A 112 0.32 -0.91 6.46
CA ILE A 112 0.34 -1.19 5.02
C ILE A 112 1.63 -1.92 4.68
N ILE A 113 1.54 -2.98 3.86
CA ILE A 113 2.70 -3.69 3.32
C ILE A 113 2.57 -3.74 1.80
N GLU A 114 3.56 -3.20 1.10
CA GLU A 114 3.73 -3.36 -0.34
C GLU A 114 4.89 -4.33 -0.62
N VAL A 115 4.74 -5.15 -1.63
CA VAL A 115 5.76 -6.11 -2.05
C VAL A 115 6.36 -5.64 -3.37
N ALA A 116 7.61 -5.20 -3.32
CA ALA A 116 8.33 -4.68 -4.48
C ALA A 116 9.19 -5.77 -5.14
N ASP A 117 8.94 -5.99 -6.39
CA ASP A 117 9.73 -6.82 -7.31
C ASP A 117 10.36 -5.91 -8.40
N SER A 118 9.51 -5.10 -9.07
CA SER A 118 9.91 -4.10 -10.06
C SER A 118 9.36 -2.70 -9.76
N SER A 119 8.52 -2.57 -8.74
CA SER A 119 7.80 -1.34 -8.34
C SER A 119 8.51 -0.53 -7.26
N LEU A 120 9.68 -0.97 -6.78
CA LEU A 120 10.35 -0.40 -5.59
C LEU A 120 10.39 1.14 -5.60
N LYS A 121 10.68 1.75 -6.74
CA LYS A 121 10.74 3.22 -6.83
C LYS A 121 9.38 3.87 -6.62
N LEU A 122 8.31 3.30 -7.18
CA LEU A 122 6.94 3.81 -7.03
C LEU A 122 6.50 3.69 -5.57
N ASP A 123 6.72 2.51 -4.96
CA ASP A 123 6.31 2.24 -3.59
C ASP A 123 7.13 3.07 -2.59
N TYR A 124 8.44 3.19 -2.83
CA TYR A 124 9.36 3.92 -1.96
C TYR A 124 9.19 5.45 -2.00
N GLU A 125 8.98 6.03 -3.18
CA GLU A 125 8.92 7.49 -3.35
C GLU A 125 7.47 7.99 -3.37
N THR A 126 6.66 7.55 -4.34
CA THR A 126 5.34 8.14 -4.60
C THR A 126 4.29 7.66 -3.59
N LYS A 127 4.19 6.34 -3.37
CA LYS A 127 3.22 5.81 -2.41
C LYS A 127 3.61 6.16 -0.97
N ALA A 128 4.90 6.08 -0.61
CA ALA A 128 5.35 6.49 0.72
C ALA A 128 5.00 7.94 1.04
N GLN A 129 5.12 8.85 0.07
CA GLN A 129 4.69 10.24 0.24
C GLN A 129 3.17 10.34 0.44
N ALA A 130 2.38 9.65 -0.38
CA ALA A 130 0.92 9.67 -0.27
C ALA A 130 0.44 9.08 1.07
N TYR A 131 1.05 7.97 1.52
CA TYR A 131 0.71 7.35 2.81
C TYR A 131 1.12 8.21 4.00
N SER A 132 2.27 8.86 3.92
CA SER A 132 2.70 9.82 4.95
C SER A 132 1.75 11.00 5.07
N LEU A 133 1.35 11.62 3.95
CA LEU A 133 0.38 12.71 3.92
C LEU A 133 -0.99 12.30 4.46
N ALA A 134 -1.40 11.06 4.24
CA ALA A 134 -2.63 10.49 4.77
C ALA A 134 -2.52 10.10 6.26
N GLY A 135 -1.32 10.12 6.85
CA GLY A 135 -1.08 9.82 8.26
C GLY A 135 -0.98 8.33 8.60
N ILE A 136 -0.66 7.47 7.63
CA ILE A 136 -0.41 6.04 7.86
C ILE A 136 0.82 5.88 8.76
N GLN A 137 0.65 5.31 9.96
CA GLN A 137 1.68 5.27 11.01
C GLN A 137 2.77 4.24 10.79
N ASP A 138 2.46 3.11 10.14
CA ASP A 138 3.38 1.99 9.88
C ASP A 138 3.22 1.55 8.42
N TYR A 139 4.27 1.75 7.64
CA TYR A 139 4.31 1.39 6.23
C TYR A 139 5.58 0.60 5.93
N TRP A 140 5.41 -0.56 5.30
CA TRP A 140 6.50 -1.47 4.98
C TRP A 140 6.57 -1.73 3.48
N VAL A 141 7.78 -1.76 2.94
CA VAL A 141 8.05 -2.18 1.56
C VAL A 141 9.00 -3.37 1.60
N LEU A 142 8.51 -4.54 1.19
CA LEU A 142 9.30 -5.76 1.09
C LEU A 142 9.96 -5.83 -0.30
N ASP A 143 11.26 -5.56 -0.38
CA ASP A 143 12.08 -5.79 -1.58
C ASP A 143 12.42 -7.28 -1.68
N VAL A 144 11.69 -8.02 -2.54
CA VAL A 144 11.91 -9.47 -2.69
C VAL A 144 13.18 -9.79 -3.46
N VAL A 145 13.74 -8.84 -4.23
CA VAL A 145 14.97 -9.03 -5.01
C VAL A 145 16.19 -8.91 -4.10
N LYS A 146 16.23 -7.87 -3.27
CA LYS A 146 17.32 -7.65 -2.30
C LYS A 146 17.14 -8.42 -1.02
N ARG A 147 15.97 -8.98 -0.78
CA ARG A 147 15.57 -9.66 0.46
C ARG A 147 15.69 -8.76 1.68
N GLU A 148 15.17 -7.54 1.54
CA GLU A 148 15.21 -6.48 2.56
C GLU A 148 13.80 -5.98 2.84
N LEU A 149 13.56 -5.48 4.06
CA LEU A 149 12.34 -4.78 4.44
C LEU A 149 12.67 -3.33 4.75
N HIS A 150 12.02 -2.42 4.03
CA HIS A 150 12.06 -0.99 4.30
C HIS A 150 10.85 -0.62 5.17
N ILE A 151 11.11 -0.03 6.33
CA ILE A 151 10.12 0.32 7.34
C ILE A 151 10.05 1.84 7.44
N PHE A 152 8.85 2.38 7.25
CA PHE A 152 8.55 3.81 7.30
C PHE A 152 7.60 4.09 8.45
N ARG A 153 7.99 4.99 9.36
CA ARG A 153 7.21 5.35 10.55
C ARG A 153 7.28 6.85 10.84
N LYS A 154 6.37 7.34 11.66
CA LYS A 154 6.21 8.76 12.00
C LYS A 154 5.96 9.62 10.75
N PRO A 155 4.75 9.54 10.18
CA PRO A 155 4.37 10.32 9.02
C PRO A 155 4.38 11.82 9.32
N THR A 156 4.82 12.62 8.32
CA THR A 156 4.81 14.08 8.33
C THR A 156 4.31 14.62 6.99
N GLN A 157 4.17 15.93 6.87
CA GLN A 157 3.79 16.58 5.60
C GLN A 157 4.84 16.45 4.49
N THR A 158 6.06 16.05 4.83
CA THR A 158 7.19 15.93 3.88
C THR A 158 7.70 14.51 3.71
N GLY A 159 7.03 13.51 4.30
CA GLY A 159 7.43 12.11 4.28
C GLY A 159 7.58 11.52 5.68
N TYR A 160 8.15 10.34 5.80
CA TYR A 160 8.35 9.66 7.07
C TYR A 160 9.66 10.08 7.73
N GLU A 161 9.63 10.42 9.04
CA GLU A 161 10.84 10.76 9.82
C GLU A 161 11.74 9.54 10.07
N ILE A 162 11.13 8.37 10.26
CA ILE A 162 11.86 7.12 10.51
C ILE A 162 11.80 6.26 9.25
N GLN A 163 12.99 5.93 8.75
CA GLN A 163 13.19 4.99 7.67
C GLN A 163 14.30 4.01 8.09
N VAL A 164 13.96 2.72 8.17
CA VAL A 164 14.90 1.66 8.58
C VAL A 164 14.86 0.56 7.53
N ILE A 165 16.03 0.02 7.19
CA ILE A 165 16.14 -1.15 6.33
C ILE A 165 16.68 -2.30 7.17
N ILE A 166 16.02 -3.45 7.11
CA ILE A 166 16.45 -4.67 7.79
C ILE A 166 16.62 -5.80 6.77
N GLY A 167 17.59 -6.66 7.02
CA GLY A 167 17.88 -7.83 6.19
C GLY A 167 17.12 -9.07 6.65
N GLU A 168 17.25 -10.14 5.86
CA GLU A 168 16.48 -11.39 5.95
C GLU A 168 16.46 -12.05 7.32
N ASP A 169 17.59 -11.99 8.07
CA ASP A 169 17.71 -12.65 9.38
C ASP A 169 17.09 -11.83 10.53
N ALA A 170 16.62 -10.61 10.25
CA ALA A 170 16.06 -9.73 11.25
C ALA A 170 14.61 -10.07 11.58
N THR A 171 14.15 -9.55 12.71
CA THR A 171 12.75 -9.56 13.13
C THR A 171 12.18 -8.15 13.18
N VAL A 172 10.89 -8.02 12.93
CA VAL A 172 10.14 -6.76 13.02
C VAL A 172 8.82 -6.99 13.75
N SER A 173 8.36 -5.96 14.44
CA SER A 173 7.01 -5.92 15.02
C SER A 173 6.23 -4.76 14.42
N PRO A 174 4.94 -4.96 14.06
CA PRO A 174 4.05 -3.84 13.74
C PRO A 174 3.91 -2.90 14.94
N LEU A 175 3.72 -1.60 14.69
CA LEU A 175 3.59 -0.61 15.77
C LEU A 175 2.44 -0.93 16.73
N GLU A 176 1.30 -1.33 16.20
CA GLU A 176 0.11 -1.65 17.00
C GLU A 176 0.24 -3.00 17.72
N PHE A 177 1.06 -3.92 17.20
CA PHE A 177 1.19 -5.29 17.70
C PHE A 177 2.62 -5.59 18.11
N THR A 178 3.14 -4.86 19.09
CA THR A 178 4.54 -4.94 19.55
C THR A 178 4.91 -6.27 20.20
N ASP A 179 3.90 -7.05 20.60
CA ASP A 179 4.05 -8.42 21.10
C ASP A 179 4.36 -9.45 20.01
N LEU A 180 4.12 -9.12 18.74
CA LEU A 180 4.45 -9.98 17.61
C LEU A 180 5.90 -9.77 17.19
N GLN A 181 6.58 -10.88 16.93
CA GLN A 181 7.91 -10.87 16.33
C GLN A 181 7.87 -11.65 15.02
N ILE A 182 7.90 -10.93 13.91
CA ILE A 182 7.84 -11.48 12.56
C ILE A 182 9.27 -11.55 12.01
N ARG A 183 9.72 -12.74 11.64
CA ARG A 183 11.00 -12.90 10.94
C ARG A 183 10.81 -12.49 9.47
N LEU A 184 11.75 -11.71 8.95
CA LEU A 184 11.68 -11.30 7.55
C LEU A 184 11.75 -12.49 6.60
N SER A 185 12.54 -13.52 6.91
CA SER A 185 12.59 -14.78 6.14
C SER A 185 11.23 -15.48 5.98
N ASP A 186 10.31 -15.31 6.93
CA ASP A 186 8.97 -15.92 6.86
C ASP A 186 8.06 -15.20 5.86
N MET A 187 8.33 -13.93 5.55
CA MET A 187 7.62 -13.12 4.56
C MET A 187 8.15 -13.35 3.14
N LEU A 188 9.43 -13.67 3.00
CA LEU A 188 10.12 -13.78 1.71
C LEU A 188 9.78 -15.10 0.99
N PRO A 189 9.78 -15.11 -0.36
CA PRO A 189 9.70 -16.37 -1.11
C PRO A 189 10.92 -17.25 -0.81
N PRO A 190 10.77 -18.59 -0.87
CA PRO A 190 11.92 -19.49 -0.75
C PRO A 190 12.95 -19.22 -1.85
N CYS A 191 14.21 -19.49 -1.55
CA CYS A 191 15.32 -19.40 -2.51
C CYS A 191 15.22 -20.52 -3.57
#